data_bdf51860ac907553fadd88348542a6fb
#
_entry.id   bdf51860ac907553fadd88348542a6fb
#
_cell.length_a   1.000
_cell.length_b   1.000
_cell.length_c   1.000
_cell.angle_alpha   90.00
_cell.angle_beta   90.00
_cell.angle_gamma   90.00
#
_symmetry.space_group_name_H-M   'P 1'
#
loop_
_entity.id
_entity.type
_entity.pdbx_description
1 polymer ?
#
loop_
_entity_poly.entity_id
_entity_poly.type
_entity_poly.pdbx_seq_one_letter_code
_entity_poly.pdbx_strand_id
1 'polypeptide(L)'
;MIEELFSRFDGAFSENTLRAYRSDFQQYESWCATKRQPSLPATADLIADYVDFMTTEHKSATIRRRINSLGTIFRLSKNPDPTKEPEVVLALKRMHRKIGRHQEQAAPLTRDILDQRLEQCGSDAKGLRDRVLLLLGYETMRRRSELCNFRFKDLTLVPGRGQAIRLVRSKTDQEGASKLIPVSTPLNNLTKGWQDANQLEGVILRSVDRHGNVRHRLNSVSIGAILNELKANLESDVQNCRFSGHSFRVGAAI
;
A
#
# COMPACT_ATOMS: atom_id res chain seq x y z
N MET A 1 -0.39 22.71 -20.08
CA MET A 1 -1.10 23.28 -18.89
C MET A 1 -1.07 22.31 -17.71
N ILE A 2 -1.57 21.08 -17.83
CA ILE A 2 -1.63 20.16 -16.67
C ILE A 2 -0.27 19.62 -16.26
N GLU A 3 0.61 19.27 -17.19
CA GLU A 3 1.98 18.82 -16.88
C GLU A 3 2.80 19.91 -16.20
N GLU A 4 2.63 21.15 -16.58
CA GLU A 4 3.25 22.31 -15.95
C GLU A 4 2.73 22.52 -14.50
N LEU A 5 1.44 22.25 -14.25
CA LEU A 5 0.89 22.25 -12.90
C LEU A 5 1.53 21.15 -12.04
N PHE A 6 1.65 19.94 -12.57
CA PHE A 6 2.22 18.82 -11.82
C PHE A 6 3.74 18.95 -11.59
N SER A 7 4.47 19.63 -12.49
CA SER A 7 5.89 19.91 -12.25
C SER A 7 6.12 20.80 -11.03
N ARG A 8 5.17 21.68 -10.71
CA ARG A 8 5.22 22.52 -9.49
C ARG A 8 4.98 21.74 -8.19
N PHE A 9 4.48 20.52 -8.28
CA PHE A 9 4.22 19.66 -7.13
C PHE A 9 5.40 18.72 -6.83
N ASP A 10 6.40 18.66 -7.71
CA ASP A 10 7.57 17.81 -7.55
C ASP A 10 8.31 18.19 -6.25
N GLY A 11 8.67 17.17 -5.48
CA GLY A 11 9.30 17.36 -4.17
C GLY A 11 8.34 17.71 -3.02
N ALA A 12 7.15 18.27 -3.29
CA ALA A 12 6.14 18.57 -2.26
C ALA A 12 5.26 17.36 -1.92
N PHE A 13 5.10 16.43 -2.86
CA PHE A 13 4.31 15.21 -2.68
C PHE A 13 5.11 13.97 -3.08
N SER A 14 4.74 12.81 -2.52
CA SER A 14 5.32 11.54 -2.95
C SER A 14 4.95 11.22 -4.41
N GLU A 15 5.82 10.53 -5.14
CA GLU A 15 5.55 10.07 -6.52
C GLU A 15 4.23 9.31 -6.66
N ASN A 16 3.89 8.48 -5.66
CA ASN A 16 2.62 7.75 -5.65
C ASN A 16 1.42 8.70 -5.52
N THR A 17 1.53 9.78 -4.74
CA THR A 17 0.50 10.80 -4.61
C THR A 17 0.33 11.55 -5.92
N LEU A 18 1.44 11.97 -6.54
CA LEU A 18 1.40 12.65 -7.84
C LEU A 18 0.82 11.76 -8.94
N ARG A 19 1.19 10.49 -8.97
CA ARG A 19 0.61 9.53 -9.92
C ARG A 19 -0.90 9.37 -9.71
N ALA A 20 -1.36 9.30 -8.47
CA ALA A 20 -2.79 9.24 -8.16
C ALA A 20 -3.52 10.51 -8.60
N TYR A 21 -2.97 11.68 -8.31
CA TYR A 21 -3.54 12.96 -8.71
C TYR A 21 -3.64 13.09 -10.24
N ARG A 22 -2.57 12.75 -10.96
CA ARG A 22 -2.59 12.73 -12.45
C ARG A 22 -3.69 11.83 -12.98
N SER A 23 -3.72 10.58 -12.52
CA SER A 23 -4.75 9.63 -12.95
C SER A 23 -6.16 10.08 -12.63
N ASP A 24 -6.40 10.63 -11.44
CA ASP A 24 -7.72 11.10 -11.03
C ASP A 24 -8.18 12.30 -11.85
N PHE A 25 -7.27 13.22 -12.12
CA PHE A 25 -7.58 14.40 -12.94
C PHE A 25 -7.81 14.04 -14.42
N GLN A 26 -6.97 13.20 -15.01
CA GLN A 26 -7.15 12.71 -16.38
C GLN A 26 -8.50 12.03 -16.60
N GLN A 27 -8.95 11.22 -15.63
CA GLN A 27 -10.26 10.58 -15.70
C GLN A 27 -11.40 11.60 -15.61
N TYR A 28 -11.28 12.60 -14.74
CA TYR A 28 -12.23 13.71 -14.64
C TYR A 28 -12.26 14.53 -15.93
N GLU A 29 -11.11 14.91 -16.45
CA GLU A 29 -10.98 15.68 -17.71
C GLU A 29 -11.59 14.93 -18.90
N SER A 30 -11.29 13.62 -19.01
CA SER A 30 -11.88 12.78 -20.05
C SER A 30 -13.41 12.73 -19.93
N TRP A 31 -13.94 12.62 -18.71
CA TRP A 31 -15.40 12.65 -18.50
C TRP A 31 -15.99 14.02 -18.85
N CYS A 32 -15.37 15.13 -18.45
CA CYS A 32 -15.81 16.49 -18.84
C CYS A 32 -15.87 16.66 -20.36
N ALA A 33 -14.90 16.10 -21.07
CA ALA A 33 -14.89 16.12 -22.55
C ALA A 33 -16.13 15.40 -23.13
N THR A 34 -16.57 14.28 -22.54
CA THR A 34 -17.82 13.60 -22.98
C THR A 34 -19.06 14.48 -22.79
N LYS A 35 -19.01 15.38 -21.79
CA LYS A 35 -20.08 16.33 -21.47
C LYS A 35 -19.94 17.66 -22.22
N ARG A 36 -18.87 17.83 -23.01
CA ARG A 36 -18.51 19.10 -23.68
C ARG A 36 -18.40 20.26 -22.68
N GLN A 37 -17.89 19.98 -21.48
CA GLN A 37 -17.68 20.96 -20.42
C GLN A 37 -16.19 21.14 -20.15
N PRO A 38 -15.73 22.35 -19.79
CA PRO A 38 -14.36 22.56 -19.38
C PRO A 38 -14.09 21.86 -18.05
N SER A 39 -12.90 21.24 -17.90
CA SER A 39 -12.47 20.65 -16.63
C SER A 39 -12.04 21.71 -15.61
N LEU A 40 -11.62 22.90 -16.09
CA LEU A 40 -11.21 24.06 -15.29
C LEU A 40 -11.67 25.37 -15.95
N PRO A 41 -12.24 26.33 -15.19
CA PRO A 41 -12.69 26.16 -13.80
C PRO A 41 -13.92 25.23 -13.72
N ALA A 42 -14.03 24.46 -12.63
CA ALA A 42 -15.14 23.55 -12.41
C ALA A 42 -16.27 24.24 -11.60
N THR A 43 -17.54 23.88 -11.90
CA THR A 43 -18.69 24.26 -11.09
C THR A 43 -19.06 23.18 -10.08
N ALA A 44 -19.79 23.53 -9.03
CA ALA A 44 -20.27 22.57 -8.05
C ALA A 44 -21.21 21.50 -8.66
N ASP A 45 -22.10 21.93 -9.56
CA ASP A 45 -23.00 21.03 -10.27
C ASP A 45 -22.25 20.01 -11.13
N LEU A 46 -21.20 20.46 -11.85
CA LEU A 46 -20.37 19.57 -12.66
C LEU A 46 -19.65 18.50 -11.82
N ILE A 47 -19.18 18.88 -10.63
CA ILE A 47 -18.57 17.91 -9.70
C ILE A 47 -19.62 16.98 -9.08
N ALA A 48 -20.82 17.49 -8.77
CA ALA A 48 -21.92 16.67 -8.28
C ALA A 48 -22.35 15.63 -9.31
N ASP A 49 -22.50 16.02 -10.57
CA ASP A 49 -22.77 15.10 -11.68
C ASP A 49 -21.67 14.06 -11.88
N TYR A 50 -20.41 14.45 -11.71
CA TYR A 50 -19.29 13.50 -11.76
C TYR A 50 -19.33 12.48 -10.61
N VAL A 51 -19.74 12.89 -9.39
CA VAL A 51 -19.96 11.97 -8.28
C VAL A 51 -21.08 10.98 -8.62
N ASP A 52 -22.21 11.47 -9.14
CA ASP A 52 -23.33 10.62 -9.50
C ASP A 52 -22.98 9.64 -10.63
N PHE A 53 -22.22 10.08 -11.64
CA PHE A 53 -21.64 9.20 -12.68
C PHE A 53 -20.76 8.11 -12.07
N MET A 54 -19.79 8.48 -11.25
CA MET A 54 -18.88 7.49 -10.63
C MET A 54 -19.59 6.48 -9.72
N THR A 55 -20.77 6.83 -9.21
CA THR A 55 -21.55 5.97 -8.29
C THR A 55 -22.04 4.70 -8.98
N THR A 56 -22.09 4.67 -10.32
CA THR A 56 -22.50 3.49 -11.11
C THR A 56 -21.38 2.46 -11.26
N GLU A 57 -20.11 2.86 -11.17
CA GLU A 57 -18.97 2.03 -11.53
C GLU A 57 -17.95 1.82 -10.41
N HIS A 58 -17.96 2.68 -9.37
CA HIS A 58 -16.90 2.71 -8.40
C HIS A 58 -17.36 2.55 -6.95
N LYS A 59 -16.49 1.98 -6.11
CA LYS A 59 -16.69 1.91 -4.66
C LYS A 59 -16.60 3.30 -4.03
N SER A 60 -17.37 3.55 -2.96
CA SER A 60 -17.44 4.85 -2.28
C SER A 60 -16.08 5.42 -1.83
N ALA A 61 -15.15 4.56 -1.43
CA ALA A 61 -13.80 4.97 -1.06
C ALA A 61 -13.01 5.54 -2.25
N THR A 62 -13.16 4.97 -3.44
CA THR A 62 -12.53 5.46 -4.68
C THR A 62 -13.08 6.82 -5.05
N ILE A 63 -14.41 6.99 -5.01
CA ILE A 63 -15.08 8.25 -5.32
C ILE A 63 -14.59 9.35 -4.38
N ARG A 64 -14.63 9.12 -3.06
CA ARG A 64 -14.14 10.07 -2.06
C ARG A 64 -12.68 10.47 -2.28
N ARG A 65 -11.82 9.48 -2.57
CA ARG A 65 -10.40 9.75 -2.85
C ARG A 65 -10.24 10.65 -4.08
N ARG A 66 -10.97 10.35 -5.17
CA ARG A 66 -10.92 11.17 -6.40
C ARG A 66 -11.39 12.59 -6.16
N ILE A 67 -12.51 12.79 -5.47
CA ILE A 67 -13.01 14.15 -5.14
C ILE A 67 -12.00 14.90 -4.27
N ASN A 68 -11.38 14.25 -3.28
CA ASN A 68 -10.32 14.87 -2.48
C ASN A 68 -9.08 15.23 -3.32
N SER A 69 -8.70 14.39 -4.29
CA SER A 69 -7.63 14.70 -5.25
C SER A 69 -7.95 15.92 -6.07
N LEU A 70 -9.16 16.00 -6.64
CA LEU A 70 -9.62 17.15 -7.43
C LEU A 70 -9.62 18.44 -6.60
N GLY A 71 -10.16 18.42 -5.39
CA GLY A 71 -10.14 19.59 -4.52
C GLY A 71 -8.73 20.09 -4.21
N THR A 72 -7.77 19.16 -4.04
CA THR A 72 -6.36 19.55 -3.87
C THR A 72 -5.80 20.16 -5.15
N ILE A 73 -6.09 19.58 -6.30
CA ILE A 73 -5.63 20.09 -7.61
C ILE A 73 -6.22 21.47 -7.89
N PHE A 74 -7.51 21.70 -7.65
CA PHE A 74 -8.15 23.00 -7.84
C PHE A 74 -7.46 24.07 -7.00
N ARG A 75 -7.28 23.85 -5.70
CA ARG A 75 -6.60 24.82 -4.81
C ARG A 75 -5.17 25.11 -5.25
N LEU A 76 -4.40 24.08 -5.60
CA LEU A 76 -3.00 24.26 -5.99
C LEU A 76 -2.84 24.88 -7.39
N SER A 77 -3.85 24.75 -8.24
CA SER A 77 -3.91 25.44 -9.54
C SER A 77 -4.49 26.86 -9.45
N LYS A 78 -4.79 27.34 -8.24
CA LYS A 78 -5.41 28.64 -7.98
C LYS A 78 -6.80 28.80 -8.62
N ASN A 79 -7.51 27.69 -8.84
CA ASN A 79 -8.92 27.70 -9.23
C ASN A 79 -9.80 27.57 -7.97
N PRO A 80 -11.05 28.04 -8.04
CA PRO A 80 -12.05 27.77 -7.02
C PRO A 80 -12.17 26.27 -6.75
N ASP A 81 -12.32 25.87 -5.50
CA ASP A 81 -12.50 24.46 -5.11
C ASP A 81 -13.98 24.20 -4.80
N PRO A 82 -14.76 23.69 -5.76
CA PRO A 82 -16.19 23.44 -5.56
C PRO A 82 -16.48 22.13 -4.81
N THR A 83 -15.45 21.34 -4.47
CA THR A 83 -15.66 20.00 -3.87
C THR A 83 -16.28 20.04 -2.48
N LYS A 84 -16.37 21.20 -1.86
CA LYS A 84 -16.96 21.42 -0.54
C LYS A 84 -18.33 22.12 -0.58
N GLU A 85 -18.78 22.51 -1.77
CA GLU A 85 -20.06 23.17 -1.94
C GLU A 85 -21.23 22.23 -1.61
N PRO A 86 -22.40 22.77 -1.20
CA PRO A 86 -23.55 21.99 -0.76
C PRO A 86 -23.99 20.92 -1.76
N GLU A 87 -23.97 21.23 -3.05
CA GLU A 87 -24.35 20.33 -4.15
C GLU A 87 -23.50 19.06 -4.15
N VAL A 88 -22.17 19.23 -4.03
CA VAL A 88 -21.21 18.10 -4.00
C VAL A 88 -21.35 17.31 -2.69
N VAL A 89 -21.54 18.00 -1.55
CA VAL A 89 -21.77 17.35 -0.26
C VAL A 89 -23.03 16.50 -0.31
N LEU A 90 -24.11 17.01 -0.92
CA LEU A 90 -25.36 16.26 -1.09
C LEU A 90 -25.19 15.07 -2.04
N ALA A 91 -24.47 15.23 -3.15
CA ALA A 91 -24.15 14.13 -4.08
C ALA A 91 -23.36 13.02 -3.36
N LEU A 92 -22.34 13.37 -2.57
CA LEU A 92 -21.59 12.39 -1.76
C LEU A 92 -22.46 11.70 -0.70
N LYS A 93 -23.44 12.40 -0.09
CA LYS A 93 -24.41 11.78 0.82
C LYS A 93 -25.33 10.81 0.09
N ARG A 94 -25.84 11.19 -1.10
CA ARG A 94 -26.63 10.28 -1.96
C ARG A 94 -25.84 9.03 -2.33
N MET A 95 -24.61 9.21 -2.80
CA MET A 95 -23.69 8.13 -3.12
C MET A 95 -23.52 7.17 -1.94
N HIS A 96 -23.27 7.67 -0.72
CA HIS A 96 -23.13 6.82 0.48
C HIS A 96 -24.41 6.06 0.84
N ARG A 97 -25.59 6.66 0.63
CA ARG A 97 -26.85 5.96 0.85
C ARG A 97 -27.06 4.85 -0.16
N LYS A 98 -26.65 5.06 -1.42
CA LYS A 98 -26.84 4.12 -2.52
C LYS A 98 -25.88 2.92 -2.46
N ILE A 99 -24.59 3.15 -2.26
CA ILE A 99 -23.56 2.11 -2.35
C ILE A 99 -22.83 1.81 -1.03
N GLY A 100 -23.23 2.46 0.07
CA GLY A 100 -22.65 2.22 1.40
C GLY A 100 -21.25 2.81 1.59
N ARG A 101 -20.73 2.65 2.81
CA ARG A 101 -19.36 3.05 3.18
C ARG A 101 -18.49 1.84 3.50
N HIS A 102 -19.07 0.64 3.47
CA HIS A 102 -18.34 -0.56 3.88
C HIS A 102 -17.15 -0.80 2.97
N GLN A 103 -16.02 -1.08 3.59
CA GLN A 103 -14.81 -1.54 2.91
C GLN A 103 -14.49 -2.93 3.44
N GLU A 104 -14.31 -3.87 2.53
CA GLU A 104 -13.77 -5.18 2.91
C GLU A 104 -12.38 -4.99 3.50
N GLN A 105 -12.20 -5.36 4.75
CA GLN A 105 -10.90 -5.44 5.36
C GLN A 105 -10.10 -6.60 4.77
N ALA A 106 -8.78 -6.45 4.73
CA ALA A 106 -7.92 -7.59 4.44
C ALA A 106 -8.11 -8.67 5.51
N ALA A 107 -8.15 -9.92 5.12
CA ALA A 107 -8.21 -11.03 6.07
C ALA A 107 -7.02 -10.97 7.04
N PRO A 108 -7.23 -11.24 8.33
CA PRO A 108 -6.16 -11.26 9.31
C PRO A 108 -5.19 -12.41 9.03
N LEU A 109 -3.89 -12.14 9.09
CA LEU A 109 -2.86 -13.17 9.12
C LEU A 109 -2.56 -13.48 10.60
N THR A 110 -3.35 -14.39 11.19
CA THR A 110 -3.17 -14.82 12.59
C THR A 110 -1.91 -15.67 12.74
N ARG A 111 -1.52 -15.96 13.99
CA ARG A 111 -0.34 -16.79 14.27
C ARG A 111 -0.45 -18.18 13.65
N ASP A 112 -1.60 -18.82 13.78
CA ASP A 112 -1.84 -20.17 13.24
C ASP A 112 -1.73 -20.20 11.72
N ILE A 113 -2.31 -19.21 11.04
CA ILE A 113 -2.19 -19.04 9.57
C ILE A 113 -0.75 -18.77 9.16
N LEU A 114 -0.01 -17.98 9.96
CA LEU A 114 1.40 -17.73 9.72
C LEU A 114 2.22 -19.01 9.78
N ASP A 115 2.04 -19.80 10.83
CA ASP A 115 2.79 -21.04 11.05
C ASP A 115 2.52 -22.06 9.92
N GLN A 116 1.26 -22.26 9.55
CA GLN A 116 0.89 -23.08 8.38
C GLN A 116 1.56 -22.62 7.10
N ARG A 117 1.68 -21.28 6.88
CA ARG A 117 2.34 -20.75 5.69
C ARG A 117 3.85 -20.90 5.72
N LEU A 118 4.46 -20.80 6.90
CA LEU A 118 5.90 -21.03 7.05
C LEU A 118 6.28 -22.48 6.73
N GLU A 119 5.42 -23.45 7.07
CA GLU A 119 5.59 -24.85 6.72
C GLU A 119 5.53 -25.10 5.20
N GLN A 120 4.72 -24.35 4.49
CA GLN A 120 4.57 -24.47 3.03
C GLN A 120 5.75 -23.85 2.23
N CYS A 121 6.56 -23.02 2.86
CA CYS A 121 7.70 -22.42 2.21
C CYS A 121 8.80 -23.48 1.95
N GLY A 122 9.22 -23.61 0.70
CA GLY A 122 10.31 -24.49 0.29
C GLY A 122 11.65 -24.12 0.93
N SER A 123 12.65 -24.95 0.69
CA SER A 123 14.06 -24.71 1.10
C SER A 123 14.88 -23.93 0.07
N ASP A 124 14.32 -23.67 -1.10
CA ASP A 124 14.95 -22.92 -2.17
C ASP A 124 15.00 -21.40 -1.88
N ALA A 125 15.64 -20.64 -2.73
CA ALA A 125 15.76 -19.18 -2.57
C ALA A 125 14.40 -18.46 -2.48
N LYS A 126 13.36 -18.96 -3.20
CA LYS A 126 12.00 -18.41 -3.14
C LYS A 126 11.40 -18.69 -1.77
N GLY A 127 11.48 -19.92 -1.28
CA GLY A 127 10.95 -20.30 0.03
C GLY A 127 11.64 -19.58 1.19
N LEU A 128 12.97 -19.43 1.13
CA LEU A 128 13.72 -18.64 2.14
C LEU A 128 13.27 -17.19 2.16
N ARG A 129 13.15 -16.54 0.98
CA ARG A 129 12.62 -15.19 0.87
C ARG A 129 11.20 -15.05 1.43
N ASP A 130 10.34 -16.03 1.17
CA ASP A 130 8.96 -16.03 1.61
C ASP A 130 8.85 -16.18 3.13
N ARG A 131 9.65 -17.05 3.74
CA ARG A 131 9.77 -17.15 5.21
C ARG A 131 10.22 -15.84 5.85
N VAL A 132 11.25 -15.20 5.28
CA VAL A 132 11.72 -13.90 5.76
C VAL A 132 10.62 -12.85 5.64
N LEU A 133 9.91 -12.79 4.52
CA LEU A 133 8.80 -11.86 4.29
C LEU A 133 7.67 -12.07 5.32
N LEU A 134 7.27 -13.33 5.56
CA LEU A 134 6.19 -13.67 6.47
C LEU A 134 6.52 -13.26 7.91
N LEU A 135 7.68 -13.66 8.44
CA LEU A 135 8.09 -13.31 9.80
C LEU A 135 8.35 -11.81 9.95
N LEU A 136 9.07 -11.20 9.01
CA LEU A 136 9.36 -9.77 9.04
C LEU A 136 8.06 -8.94 9.00
N GLY A 137 7.12 -9.34 8.16
CA GLY A 137 5.82 -8.68 8.06
C GLY A 137 4.98 -8.80 9.33
N TYR A 138 4.93 -10.00 9.90
CA TYR A 138 4.15 -10.30 11.10
C TYR A 138 4.72 -9.62 12.34
N GLU A 139 6.02 -9.76 12.62
CA GLU A 139 6.63 -9.21 13.81
C GLU A 139 6.73 -7.69 13.79
N THR A 140 6.97 -7.10 12.61
CA THR A 140 7.13 -5.65 12.52
C THR A 140 5.82 -4.90 12.25
N MET A 141 4.78 -5.57 11.73
CA MET A 141 3.49 -4.97 11.36
C MET A 141 3.63 -3.73 10.44
N ARG A 142 4.65 -3.72 9.60
CA ARG A 142 4.96 -2.55 8.76
C ARG A 142 4.19 -2.56 7.44
N ARG A 143 4.08 -1.36 6.83
CA ARG A 143 3.49 -1.22 5.50
C ARG A 143 4.36 -1.91 4.46
N ARG A 144 3.76 -2.38 3.35
CA ARG A 144 4.48 -3.09 2.26
C ARG A 144 5.73 -2.34 1.78
N SER A 145 5.63 -1.02 1.61
CA SER A 145 6.76 -0.19 1.19
C SER A 145 7.86 -0.11 2.25
N GLU A 146 7.50 -0.09 3.53
CA GLU A 146 8.43 -0.09 4.66
C GLU A 146 9.15 -1.44 4.75
N LEU A 147 8.42 -2.57 4.62
CA LEU A 147 9.01 -3.92 4.59
C LEU A 147 10.07 -4.06 3.48
N CYS A 148 9.77 -3.61 2.26
CA CYS A 148 10.70 -3.69 1.14
C CYS A 148 11.91 -2.73 1.27
N ASN A 149 11.91 -1.81 2.21
CA ASN A 149 13.00 -0.87 2.43
C ASN A 149 13.95 -1.28 3.55
N PHE A 150 13.60 -2.25 4.39
CA PHE A 150 14.50 -2.76 5.41
C PHE A 150 15.78 -3.30 4.79
N ARG A 151 16.91 -2.99 5.43
CA ARG A 151 18.24 -3.41 4.98
C ARG A 151 18.87 -4.33 6.04
N PHE A 152 19.80 -5.18 5.62
CA PHE A 152 20.54 -6.04 6.55
C PHE A 152 21.25 -5.23 7.65
N LYS A 153 21.81 -4.07 7.32
CA LYS A 153 22.44 -3.14 8.27
C LYS A 153 21.49 -2.51 9.29
N ASP A 154 20.17 -2.62 9.06
CA ASP A 154 19.17 -2.10 9.99
C ASP A 154 18.89 -3.09 11.13
N LEU A 155 19.31 -4.37 11.00
CA LEU A 155 19.31 -5.33 12.09
C LEU A 155 20.39 -4.99 13.10
N THR A 156 20.03 -4.95 14.37
CA THR A 156 20.95 -4.57 15.45
C THR A 156 20.63 -5.33 16.73
N LEU A 157 21.66 -5.58 17.54
CA LEU A 157 21.50 -6.08 18.89
C LEU A 157 21.40 -4.88 19.85
N VAL A 158 20.34 -4.84 20.63
CA VAL A 158 20.15 -3.83 21.68
C VAL A 158 20.53 -4.46 23.02
N PRO A 159 21.60 -3.99 23.69
CA PRO A 159 22.05 -4.56 24.95
C PRO A 159 20.91 -4.63 25.98
N GLY A 160 20.73 -5.81 26.60
CA GLY A 160 19.66 -6.07 27.57
C GLY A 160 18.24 -6.15 27.02
N ARG A 161 18.03 -5.95 25.70
CA ARG A 161 16.69 -5.98 25.07
C ARG A 161 16.56 -6.93 23.88
N GLY A 162 17.67 -7.54 23.42
CA GLY A 162 17.65 -8.51 22.32
C GLY A 162 17.75 -7.88 20.92
N GLN A 163 17.26 -8.60 19.92
CA GLN A 163 17.36 -8.20 18.52
C GLN A 163 16.31 -7.15 18.17
N ALA A 164 16.67 -6.20 17.32
CA ALA A 164 15.76 -5.17 16.80
C ALA A 164 16.09 -4.84 15.34
N ILE A 165 15.12 -4.29 14.63
CA ILE A 165 15.30 -3.73 13.31
C ILE A 165 14.96 -2.24 13.32
N ARG A 166 15.80 -1.43 12.69
CA ARG A 166 15.64 0.03 12.64
C ARG A 166 14.72 0.42 11.47
N LEU A 167 13.62 1.09 11.77
CA LEU A 167 12.78 1.76 10.78
C LEU A 167 13.27 3.20 10.60
N VAL A 168 13.95 3.48 9.48
CA VAL A 168 14.58 4.79 9.24
C VAL A 168 13.54 5.87 8.91
N ARG A 169 12.51 5.54 8.14
CA ARG A 169 11.41 6.46 7.75
C ARG A 169 10.08 5.71 7.68
N SER A 170 9.00 6.37 8.08
CA SER A 170 7.65 5.86 7.89
C SER A 170 6.77 6.89 7.16
N LYS A 171 5.57 6.48 6.70
CA LYS A 171 4.62 7.39 6.05
C LYS A 171 4.15 8.52 6.99
N THR A 172 4.19 8.28 8.30
CA THR A 172 3.75 9.23 9.34
C THR A 172 4.92 9.97 10.01
N ASP A 173 6.15 9.52 9.74
CA ASP A 173 7.38 10.11 10.25
C ASP A 173 8.31 10.34 9.04
N GLN A 174 8.09 11.44 8.36
CA GLN A 174 8.90 11.85 7.21
C GLN A 174 10.19 12.57 7.64
N GLU A 175 10.23 13.05 8.87
CA GLU A 175 11.39 13.73 9.44
C GLU A 175 12.49 12.75 9.88
N GLY A 176 12.16 11.46 9.99
CA GLY A 176 13.17 10.40 10.15
C GLY A 176 13.65 10.20 11.60
N ALA A 177 12.75 10.37 12.59
CA ALA A 177 13.04 10.10 14.01
C ALA A 177 13.28 8.60 14.30
N SER A 178 13.83 7.87 13.43
CA SER A 178 14.07 6.41 13.37
C SER A 178 13.57 5.61 14.59
N LYS A 179 12.82 4.53 14.38
CA LYS A 179 12.25 3.69 15.45
C LYS A 179 12.90 2.31 15.45
N LEU A 180 13.31 1.82 16.61
CA LEU A 180 13.71 0.43 16.79
C LEU A 180 12.46 -0.43 17.05
N ILE A 181 12.35 -1.52 16.30
CA ILE A 181 11.26 -2.49 16.41
C ILE A 181 11.89 -3.80 16.87
N PRO A 182 11.49 -4.35 18.04
CA PRO A 182 11.96 -5.64 18.48
C PRO A 182 11.65 -6.72 17.44
N VAL A 183 12.59 -7.64 17.24
CA VAL A 183 12.42 -8.81 16.39
C VAL A 183 12.92 -10.05 17.10
N SER A 184 12.33 -11.19 16.79
CA SER A 184 12.71 -12.47 17.42
C SER A 184 14.09 -12.95 16.95
N THR A 185 14.74 -13.77 17.78
CA THR A 185 15.96 -14.47 17.39
C THR A 185 15.76 -15.38 16.17
N PRO A 186 14.65 -16.13 16.04
CA PRO A 186 14.34 -16.89 14.82
C PRO A 186 14.32 -16.00 13.55
N LEU A 187 13.65 -14.85 13.56
CA LEU A 187 13.65 -13.94 12.41
C LEU A 187 15.05 -13.44 12.09
N ASN A 188 15.83 -13.05 13.10
CA ASN A 188 17.20 -12.57 12.89
C ASN A 188 18.08 -13.66 12.26
N ASN A 189 18.03 -14.90 12.78
CA ASN A 189 18.80 -16.03 12.26
C ASN A 189 18.38 -16.41 10.83
N LEU A 190 17.08 -16.44 10.57
CA LEU A 190 16.55 -16.69 9.24
C LEU A 190 17.00 -15.61 8.23
N THR A 191 16.99 -14.34 8.65
CA THR A 191 17.43 -13.22 7.79
C THR A 191 18.92 -13.29 7.49
N LYS A 192 19.75 -13.68 8.48
CA LYS A 192 21.18 -13.93 8.27
C LYS A 192 21.40 -15.13 7.34
N GLY A 193 20.74 -16.25 7.56
CA GLY A 193 20.83 -17.41 6.68
C GLY A 193 20.43 -17.08 5.25
N TRP A 194 19.40 -16.27 5.04
CA TRP A 194 19.01 -15.74 3.74
C TRP A 194 20.12 -14.89 3.10
N GLN A 195 20.74 -14.01 3.90
CA GLN A 195 21.85 -13.17 3.48
C GLN A 195 23.05 -14.00 3.02
N ASP A 196 23.49 -14.93 3.88
CA ASP A 196 24.71 -15.73 3.67
C ASP A 196 24.55 -16.70 2.51
N ALA A 197 23.44 -17.42 2.41
CA ALA A 197 23.18 -18.39 1.35
C ALA A 197 23.17 -17.76 -0.06
N ASN A 198 22.88 -16.48 -0.16
CA ASN A 198 22.76 -15.78 -1.45
C ASN A 198 23.76 -14.61 -1.57
N GLN A 199 24.69 -14.43 -0.63
CA GLN A 199 25.70 -13.36 -0.61
C GLN A 199 25.09 -11.97 -0.82
N LEU A 200 24.02 -11.66 -0.07
CA LEU A 200 23.21 -10.46 -0.28
C LEU A 200 23.73 -9.26 0.51
N GLU A 201 23.63 -8.11 -0.13
CA GLU A 201 23.87 -6.81 0.49
C GLU A 201 22.67 -5.87 0.28
N GLY A 202 22.59 -4.84 1.12
CA GLY A 202 21.58 -3.78 1.01
C GLY A 202 20.22 -4.20 1.54
N VAL A 203 19.18 -4.26 0.69
CA VAL A 203 17.79 -4.56 1.14
C VAL A 203 17.58 -6.05 1.40
N ILE A 204 16.80 -6.35 2.46
CA ILE A 204 16.51 -7.72 2.89
C ILE A 204 15.63 -8.45 1.88
N LEU A 205 14.51 -7.84 1.47
CA LEU A 205 13.55 -8.48 0.59
C LEU A 205 13.92 -8.26 -0.88
N ARG A 206 14.26 -9.36 -1.54
CA ARG A 206 14.61 -9.42 -2.96
C ARG A 206 13.55 -10.17 -3.77
N SER A 207 13.42 -9.84 -5.04
CA SER A 207 12.67 -10.67 -5.96
C SER A 207 13.48 -11.93 -6.33
N VAL A 208 12.79 -13.04 -6.54
CA VAL A 208 13.37 -14.30 -7.03
C VAL A 208 12.64 -14.63 -8.33
N ASP A 209 13.39 -14.88 -9.39
CA ASP A 209 12.82 -15.24 -10.68
C ASP A 209 12.37 -16.71 -10.73
N ARG A 210 11.74 -17.13 -11.84
CA ARG A 210 11.24 -18.49 -12.04
C ARG A 210 12.36 -19.58 -12.04
N HIS A 211 13.61 -19.15 -12.21
CA HIS A 211 14.78 -20.05 -12.22
C HIS A 211 15.48 -20.10 -10.86
N GLY A 212 14.92 -19.46 -9.82
CA GLY A 212 15.51 -19.42 -8.48
C GLY A 212 16.58 -18.34 -8.28
N ASN A 213 16.86 -17.50 -9.29
CA ASN A 213 17.89 -16.47 -9.14
C ASN A 213 17.34 -15.28 -8.35
N VAL A 214 18.11 -14.84 -7.36
CA VAL A 214 17.82 -13.65 -6.57
C VAL A 214 18.17 -12.40 -7.39
N ARG A 215 17.22 -11.47 -7.47
CA ARG A 215 17.29 -10.26 -8.30
C ARG A 215 17.27 -8.98 -7.46
N HIS A 216 16.63 -7.95 -7.98
CA HIS A 216 16.52 -6.64 -7.36
C HIS A 216 15.61 -6.62 -6.13
N ARG A 217 15.50 -5.46 -5.49
CA ARG A 217 14.55 -5.22 -4.40
C ARG A 217 13.15 -5.70 -4.77
N LEU A 218 12.48 -6.40 -3.86
CA LEU A 218 11.11 -6.84 -4.04
C LEU A 218 10.18 -5.63 -4.25
N ASN A 219 9.33 -5.69 -5.27
CA ASN A 219 8.30 -4.69 -5.44
C ASN A 219 7.22 -4.87 -4.37
N SER A 220 6.85 -3.79 -3.69
CA SER A 220 5.85 -3.85 -2.63
C SER A 220 4.46 -4.34 -3.10
N VAL A 221 4.15 -4.20 -4.39
CA VAL A 221 2.90 -4.72 -4.98
C VAL A 221 2.91 -6.26 -5.00
N SER A 222 4.07 -6.89 -5.22
CA SER A 222 4.22 -8.34 -5.30
C SER A 222 3.92 -9.05 -3.97
N ILE A 223 4.01 -8.36 -2.82
CA ILE A 223 3.72 -8.98 -1.51
C ILE A 223 2.32 -9.58 -1.47
N GLY A 224 1.33 -8.89 -2.02
CA GLY A 224 -0.04 -9.41 -2.06
C GLY A 224 -0.16 -10.68 -2.92
N ALA A 225 0.54 -10.77 -4.04
CA ALA A 225 0.58 -11.96 -4.88
C ALA A 225 1.24 -13.13 -4.15
N ILE A 226 2.41 -12.91 -3.52
CA ILE A 226 3.12 -13.91 -2.72
C ILE A 226 2.22 -14.47 -1.60
N LEU A 227 1.57 -13.58 -0.83
CA LEU A 227 0.67 -14.00 0.24
C LEU A 227 -0.53 -14.82 -0.25
N ASN A 228 -1.03 -14.54 -1.46
CA ASN A 228 -2.14 -15.30 -2.02
C ASN A 228 -1.67 -16.59 -2.72
N GLU A 229 -0.46 -16.66 -3.22
CA GLU A 229 0.15 -17.89 -3.74
C GLU A 229 0.33 -18.93 -2.62
N LEU A 230 0.83 -18.52 -1.47
CA LEU A 230 1.05 -19.38 -0.32
C LEU A 230 -0.24 -19.92 0.34
N LYS A 231 -1.44 -19.55 -0.10
CA LYS A 231 -2.70 -20.01 0.50
C LYS A 231 -3.28 -21.30 -0.13
N ALA A 232 -2.68 -21.80 -1.20
CA ALA A 232 -3.27 -22.88 -2.00
C ALA A 232 -3.54 -24.18 -1.21
N ASN A 233 -2.79 -24.42 -0.12
CA ASN A 233 -2.87 -25.63 0.70
C ASN A 233 -3.44 -25.36 2.11
N LEU A 234 -4.06 -24.20 2.34
CA LEU A 234 -4.73 -23.91 3.62
C LEU A 234 -6.14 -24.49 3.65
N GLU A 235 -6.75 -24.52 4.83
CA GLU A 235 -8.14 -24.93 5.01
C GLU A 235 -9.09 -24.11 4.12
N SER A 236 -10.22 -24.71 3.72
CA SER A 236 -11.15 -24.14 2.74
C SER A 236 -11.63 -22.73 3.08
N ASP A 237 -11.86 -22.44 4.35
CA ASP A 237 -12.34 -21.13 4.82
C ASP A 237 -11.29 -20.04 4.64
N VAL A 238 -10.02 -20.40 4.79
CA VAL A 238 -8.88 -19.51 4.63
C VAL A 238 -8.52 -19.32 3.14
N GLN A 239 -8.73 -20.34 2.31
CA GLN A 239 -8.47 -20.27 0.86
C GLN A 239 -9.30 -19.17 0.18
N ASN A 240 -10.54 -18.94 0.64
CA ASN A 240 -11.42 -17.91 0.12
C ASN A 240 -11.05 -16.50 0.59
N CYS A 241 -10.21 -16.36 1.61
CA CYS A 241 -9.79 -15.07 2.12
C CYS A 241 -8.78 -14.38 1.20
N ARG A 242 -8.93 -13.07 1.04
CA ARG A 242 -7.97 -12.24 0.32
C ARG A 242 -6.94 -11.66 1.26
N PHE A 243 -5.69 -12.13 1.12
CA PHE A 243 -4.56 -11.59 1.86
C PHE A 243 -3.87 -10.45 1.10
N SER A 244 -3.37 -9.50 1.87
CA SER A 244 -2.57 -8.38 1.37
C SER A 244 -1.50 -8.00 2.40
N GLY A 245 -0.61 -7.08 2.06
CA GLY A 245 0.34 -6.58 3.07
C GLY A 245 -0.31 -5.89 4.28
N HIS A 246 -1.61 -5.62 4.23
CA HIS A 246 -2.36 -5.12 5.39
C HIS A 246 -2.75 -6.24 6.36
N SER A 247 -2.82 -7.48 5.88
CA SER A 247 -3.15 -8.67 6.66
C SER A 247 -2.20 -8.91 7.85
N PHE A 248 -0.91 -8.57 7.69
CA PHE A 248 0.06 -8.61 8.78
C PHE A 248 -0.35 -7.72 9.95
N ARG A 249 -0.88 -6.53 9.65
CA ARG A 249 -1.25 -5.54 10.66
C ARG A 249 -2.56 -5.87 11.35
N VAL A 250 -3.49 -6.52 10.64
CA VAL A 250 -4.77 -6.95 11.18
C VAL A 250 -4.57 -8.19 12.05
N GLY A 251 -3.81 -9.18 11.58
CA GLY A 251 -3.63 -10.45 12.27
C GLY A 251 -2.79 -10.35 13.55
N ALA A 252 -1.79 -9.47 13.57
CA ALA A 252 -0.97 -9.28 14.77
C ALA A 252 -1.62 -8.37 15.84
N ALA A 253 -2.80 -7.81 15.56
CA ALA A 253 -3.58 -6.97 16.49
C ALA A 253 -4.74 -7.76 17.16
N ILE A 254 -4.92 -9.03 16.77
CA ILE A 254 -5.89 -9.97 17.36
C ILE A 254 -5.17 -10.90 18.34
#